data_f68241cced1b33c659621ac105c6c41b
#
_entry.id   f68241cced1b33c659621ac105c6c41b
#
_cell.length_a   1.000
_cell.length_b   1.000
_cell.length_c   1.000
_cell.angle_alpha   90.00
_cell.angle_beta   90.00
_cell.angle_gamma   90.00
#
_symmetry.space_group_name_H-M   'P 1'
#
loop_
_entity.id
_entity.type
_entity.pdbx_description
1 polymer ?
#
loop_
_entity_poly.entity_id
_entity_poly.type
_entity_poly.pdbx_seq_one_letter_code
_entity_poly.pdbx_strand_id
1 'polypeptide(L)'
;MIEVSHISKSFNGKKALDNVSLAIGKCESVCIIGSMGSGKSTLLRCVAGLESPEQGTVSFEGKLLSQQSVGYNHIGMVFQSFNLFPHINVLHNLTLAPIKVLGMSRKEAEELAFQQLD
;
A
#
# COMPACT_ATOMS: atom_id res chain seq x y z
N MET A 1 10.30 5.84 8.51
CA MET A 1 9.96 7.16 7.93
C MET A 1 9.62 7.00 6.46
N ILE A 2 8.54 7.62 6.03
CA ILE A 2 8.11 7.67 4.63
C ILE A 2 8.27 9.09 4.14
N GLU A 3 8.93 9.28 3.01
CA GLU A 3 9.09 10.59 2.38
C GLU A 3 8.51 10.55 0.97
N VAL A 4 7.65 11.51 0.70
CA VAL A 4 7.05 11.74 -0.61
C VAL A 4 7.55 13.08 -1.11
N SER A 5 8.21 13.10 -2.26
CA SER A 5 8.87 14.30 -2.79
C SER A 5 8.37 14.63 -4.18
N HIS A 6 7.65 15.73 -4.28
CA HIS A 6 7.21 16.37 -5.53
C HIS A 6 6.50 15.43 -6.50
N ILE A 7 5.64 14.52 -5.98
CA ILE A 7 4.94 13.57 -6.84
C ILE A 7 3.81 14.23 -7.62
N SER A 8 3.72 13.86 -8.88
CA SER A 8 2.63 14.25 -9.79
C SER A 8 2.13 13.00 -10.50
N LYS A 9 0.82 12.92 -10.70
CA LYS A 9 0.17 11.82 -11.39
C LYS A 9 -1.09 12.29 -12.09
N SER A 10 -1.26 11.88 -13.34
CA SER A 10 -2.43 12.20 -14.16
C SER A 10 -3.10 10.91 -14.66
N PHE A 11 -4.41 10.99 -14.86
CA PHE A 11 -5.21 9.96 -15.51
C PHE A 11 -6.04 10.59 -16.61
N ASN A 12 -5.91 10.11 -17.84
CA ASN A 12 -6.65 10.62 -19.01
C ASN A 12 -6.53 12.14 -19.16
N GLY A 13 -5.33 12.69 -18.96
CA GLY A 13 -5.06 14.12 -19.07
C GLY A 13 -5.50 14.96 -17.87
N LYS A 14 -6.14 14.36 -16.86
CA LYS A 14 -6.55 15.05 -15.64
C LYS A 14 -5.57 14.76 -14.51
N LYS A 15 -4.99 15.81 -13.93
CA LYS A 15 -4.09 15.69 -12.78
C LYS A 15 -4.85 15.22 -11.54
N ALA A 16 -4.44 14.07 -11.00
CA ALA A 16 -4.88 13.59 -9.71
C ALA A 16 -3.97 14.10 -8.57
N LEU A 17 -2.66 14.18 -8.82
CA LEU A 17 -1.67 14.72 -7.92
C LEU A 17 -0.82 15.76 -8.66
N ASP A 18 -0.55 16.87 -8.03
CA ASP A 18 0.22 17.97 -8.59
C ASP A 18 1.26 18.44 -7.57
N ASN A 19 2.51 18.02 -7.78
CA ASN A 19 3.68 18.45 -6.97
C ASN A 19 3.46 18.25 -5.46
N VAL A 20 2.99 17.09 -5.05
CA VAL A 20 2.67 16.77 -3.66
C VAL A 20 3.91 16.28 -2.92
N SER A 21 4.19 16.90 -1.78
CA SER A 21 5.28 16.48 -0.88
C SER A 21 4.74 16.34 0.54
N LEU A 22 5.16 15.28 1.21
CA LEU A 22 4.88 15.04 2.63
C LEU A 22 5.92 14.08 3.23
N ALA A 23 6.04 14.11 4.53
CA ALA A 23 6.87 13.19 5.27
C ALA A 23 6.08 12.62 6.45
N ILE A 24 6.23 11.33 6.72
CA ILE A 24 5.62 10.64 7.84
C ILE A 24 6.73 10.05 8.69
N GLY A 25 6.85 10.53 9.92
CA GLY A 25 7.85 10.08 10.86
C GLY A 25 7.55 8.69 11.45
N LYS A 26 8.52 8.16 12.14
CA LYS A 26 8.35 6.90 12.87
C LYS A 26 7.32 7.06 14.00
N CYS A 27 6.43 6.09 14.14
CA CYS A 27 5.33 6.11 15.11
C CYS A 27 4.36 7.30 14.95
N GLU A 28 4.31 7.92 13.79
CA GLU A 28 3.39 9.00 13.47
C GLU A 28 2.14 8.48 12.76
N SER A 29 1.00 9.08 13.09
CA SER A 29 -0.26 8.86 12.39
C SER A 29 -0.66 10.14 11.65
N VAL A 30 -0.87 10.02 10.36
CA VAL A 30 -1.24 11.15 9.48
C VAL A 30 -2.61 10.90 8.87
N CYS A 31 -3.47 11.90 8.89
CA CYS A 31 -4.77 11.86 8.25
C CYS A 31 -4.79 12.78 7.03
N ILE A 32 -5.26 12.25 5.89
CA ILE A 32 -5.44 13.00 4.65
C ILE A 32 -6.92 13.31 4.47
N ILE A 33 -7.25 14.59 4.43
CA ILE A 33 -8.63 15.08 4.33
C ILE A 33 -8.80 15.81 3.00
N GLY A 34 -9.90 15.61 2.35
CA GLY A 34 -10.24 16.29 1.10
C GLY A 34 -11.56 15.78 0.53
N SER A 35 -12.10 16.52 -0.43
CA SER A 35 -13.31 16.15 -1.14
C SER A 35 -13.13 14.87 -1.99
N MET A 36 -14.23 14.27 -2.40
CA MET A 36 -14.21 13.14 -3.34
C MET A 36 -13.53 13.57 -4.65
N GLY A 37 -12.63 12.74 -5.15
CA GLY A 37 -11.87 13.04 -6.37
C GLY A 37 -10.68 13.99 -6.19
N SER A 38 -10.29 14.33 -4.95
CA SER A 38 -9.15 15.21 -4.67
C SER A 38 -7.77 14.55 -4.78
N GLY A 39 -7.71 13.24 -5.06
CA GLY A 39 -6.45 12.50 -5.22
C GLY A 39 -5.97 11.72 -4.00
N LYS A 40 -6.73 11.67 -2.91
CA LYS A 40 -6.35 10.96 -1.68
C LYS A 40 -5.99 9.49 -1.90
N SER A 41 -6.85 8.76 -2.60
CA SER A 41 -6.62 7.33 -2.91
C SER A 41 -5.43 7.15 -3.84
N THR A 42 -5.22 8.04 -4.80
CA THR A 42 -4.07 8.02 -5.69
C THR A 42 -2.77 8.23 -4.92
N LEU A 43 -2.75 9.18 -3.98
CA LEU A 43 -1.60 9.41 -3.11
C LEU A 43 -1.27 8.17 -2.29
N LEU A 44 -2.26 7.55 -1.65
CA LEU A 44 -2.05 6.33 -0.87
C LEU A 44 -1.54 5.17 -1.73
N ARG A 45 -2.04 5.02 -2.96
CA ARG A 45 -1.55 4.00 -3.90
C ARG A 45 -0.10 4.25 -4.31
N CYS A 46 0.28 5.51 -4.53
CA CYS A 46 1.68 5.85 -4.81
C CYS A 46 2.59 5.52 -3.61
N VAL A 47 2.15 5.85 -2.40
CA VAL A 47 2.90 5.52 -1.16
C VAL A 47 3.02 4.01 -0.97
N ALA A 48 1.96 3.27 -1.24
CA ALA A 48 1.98 1.80 -1.14
C ALA A 48 2.70 1.10 -2.31
N GLY A 49 3.14 1.85 -3.32
CA GLY A 49 3.80 1.30 -4.49
C GLY A 49 2.89 0.58 -5.48
N LEU A 50 1.58 0.74 -5.34
CA LEU A 50 0.59 0.17 -6.26
C LEU A 50 0.41 1.03 -7.52
N GLU A 51 0.84 2.28 -7.46
CA GLU A 51 0.79 3.22 -8.57
C GLU A 51 2.13 3.95 -8.65
N SER A 52 2.66 4.14 -9.86
CA SER A 52 3.87 4.92 -10.05
C SER A 52 3.54 6.37 -10.34
N PRO A 53 4.14 7.32 -9.61
CA PRO A 53 4.04 8.73 -9.98
C PRO A 53 4.73 8.97 -11.33
N GLU A 54 4.25 9.94 -12.09
CA GLU A 54 4.89 10.38 -13.34
C GLU A 54 6.14 11.22 -13.06
N GLN A 55 6.11 11.95 -11.95
CA GLN A 55 7.22 12.76 -11.47
C GLN A 55 7.35 12.60 -9.96
N GLY A 56 8.55 12.86 -9.47
CA GLY A 56 8.83 12.77 -8.05
C GLY A 56 9.16 11.36 -7.57
N THR A 57 9.33 11.22 -6.28
CA THR A 57 9.78 9.97 -5.66
C THR A 57 9.08 9.72 -4.34
N VAL A 58 8.98 8.45 -4.01
CA VAL A 58 8.57 7.98 -2.68
C VAL A 58 9.71 7.15 -2.10
N SER A 59 10.09 7.40 -0.87
CA SER A 59 11.10 6.61 -0.16
C SER A 59 10.58 6.09 1.18
N PHE A 60 11.08 4.93 1.56
CA PHE A 60 10.81 4.29 2.85
C PHE A 60 12.15 3.97 3.52
N GLU A 61 12.36 4.46 4.74
CA GLU A 61 13.60 4.29 5.50
C GLU A 61 14.84 4.66 4.65
N GLY A 62 14.78 5.77 3.91
CA GLY A 62 15.86 6.27 3.06
C GLY A 62 16.06 5.53 1.73
N LYS A 63 15.24 4.51 1.43
CA LYS A 63 15.31 3.75 0.19
C LYS A 63 14.17 4.14 -0.75
N LEU A 64 14.49 4.43 -2.00
CA LEU A 64 13.48 4.73 -3.02
C LEU A 64 12.60 3.51 -3.27
N LEU A 65 11.29 3.73 -3.22
CA LEU A 65 10.30 2.75 -3.62
C LEU A 65 10.12 2.84 -5.14
N SER A 66 10.63 1.85 -5.86
CA SER A 66 10.34 1.67 -7.28
C SER A 66 9.52 0.39 -7.46
N GLN A 67 8.73 0.30 -8.52
CA GLN A 67 7.91 -0.88 -8.82
C GLN A 67 8.72 -2.20 -8.90
N GLN A 68 10.01 -2.10 -9.06
CA GLN A 68 10.91 -3.26 -9.18
C GLN A 68 11.63 -3.60 -7.87
N SER A 69 11.48 -2.79 -6.83
CA SER A 69 12.18 -3.06 -5.57
C SER A 69 11.37 -3.98 -4.67
N VAL A 70 12.07 -4.95 -4.10
CA VAL A 70 11.56 -5.94 -3.14
C VAL A 70 11.02 -5.31 -1.83
N GLY A 71 11.01 -3.97 -1.75
CA GLY A 71 10.61 -3.20 -0.56
C GLY A 71 9.12 -3.10 -0.28
N TYR A 72 8.27 -3.56 -1.19
CA TYR A 72 6.81 -3.50 -1.03
C TYR A 72 6.26 -4.35 0.12
N ASN A 73 7.03 -5.27 0.65
CA ASN A 73 6.63 -6.13 1.76
C ASN A 73 6.54 -5.41 3.11
N HIS A 74 6.96 -4.13 3.17
CA HIS A 74 6.99 -3.36 4.43
C HIS A 74 5.82 -2.38 4.57
N ILE A 75 5.05 -2.15 3.51
CA ILE A 75 3.90 -1.24 3.52
C ILE A 75 2.63 -2.03 3.21
N GLY A 76 1.73 -2.09 4.17
CA GLY A 76 0.40 -2.67 3.98
C GLY A 76 -0.62 -1.59 3.62
N MET A 77 -1.60 -1.94 2.81
CA MET A 77 -2.72 -1.07 2.47
C MET A 77 -4.05 -1.76 2.76
N VAL A 78 -4.93 -1.05 3.46
CA VAL A 78 -6.32 -1.48 3.66
C VAL A 78 -7.20 -0.68 2.72
N PHE A 79 -7.92 -1.39 1.86
CA PHE A 79 -8.79 -0.77 0.85
C PHE A 79 -10.18 -0.48 1.43
N GLN A 80 -10.88 0.49 0.85
CA GLN A 80 -12.25 0.84 1.20
C GLN A 80 -13.22 -0.33 0.89
N SER A 81 -13.02 -1.04 -0.20
CA SER A 81 -13.65 -2.33 -0.46
C SER A 81 -12.78 -3.44 0.12
N PHE A 82 -13.38 -4.50 0.59
CA PHE A 82 -12.66 -5.57 1.32
C PHE A 82 -11.59 -6.29 0.49
N ASN A 83 -11.66 -6.25 -0.83
CA ASN A 83 -10.73 -6.89 -1.77
C ASN A 83 -10.48 -8.37 -1.48
N LEU A 84 -11.51 -9.07 -1.04
CA LEU A 84 -11.48 -10.51 -0.80
C LEU A 84 -11.67 -11.27 -2.12
N PHE A 85 -10.98 -12.38 -2.25
CA PHE A 85 -11.21 -13.30 -3.35
C PHE A 85 -12.52 -14.05 -3.14
N PRO A 86 -13.56 -13.83 -3.98
CA PRO A 86 -14.89 -14.38 -3.73
C PRO A 86 -15.00 -15.88 -3.99
N HIS A 87 -14.05 -16.46 -4.71
CA HIS A 87 -14.04 -17.86 -5.10
C HIS A 87 -13.34 -18.79 -4.08
N ILE A 88 -12.78 -18.24 -3.02
CA ILE A 88 -12.14 -18.99 -1.95
C ILE A 88 -12.70 -18.58 -0.58
N ASN A 89 -12.57 -19.46 0.40
CA ASN A 89 -13.09 -19.22 1.74
C ASN A 89 -12.23 -18.23 2.55
N VAL A 90 -12.70 -17.88 3.76
CA VAL A 90 -12.02 -16.94 4.65
C VAL A 90 -10.60 -17.39 4.99
N LEU A 91 -10.44 -18.65 5.36
CA LEU A 91 -9.13 -19.19 5.74
C LEU A 91 -8.13 -19.09 4.58
N HIS A 92 -8.55 -19.44 3.35
CA HIS A 92 -7.72 -19.29 2.15
C HIS A 92 -7.38 -17.83 1.85
N ASN A 93 -8.32 -16.90 2.03
CA ASN A 93 -8.03 -15.47 1.87
C ASN A 93 -6.92 -14.99 2.83
N LEU A 94 -6.94 -15.49 4.07
CA LEU A 94 -5.96 -15.11 5.09
C LEU A 94 -4.59 -15.78 4.90
N THR A 95 -4.57 -16.99 4.38
CA THR A 95 -3.34 -17.79 4.27
C THR A 95 -2.61 -17.64 2.93
N LEU A 96 -3.28 -17.12 1.90
CA LEU A 96 -2.73 -17.05 0.55
C LEU A 96 -1.42 -16.26 0.48
N ALA A 97 -1.43 -15.03 0.99
CA ALA A 97 -0.24 -14.16 0.98
C ALA A 97 0.88 -14.71 1.89
N PRO A 98 0.63 -15.11 3.15
CA PRO A 98 1.65 -15.74 3.96
C PRO A 98 2.35 -16.93 3.30
N ILE A 99 1.60 -17.80 2.63
CA ILE A 99 2.16 -18.96 1.93
C ILE A 99 2.91 -18.54 0.66
N LYS A 100 2.30 -17.73 -0.20
CA LYS A 100 2.83 -17.42 -1.54
C LYS A 100 3.93 -16.36 -1.53
N VAL A 101 3.83 -15.38 -0.65
CA VAL A 101 4.74 -14.22 -0.62
C VAL A 101 5.80 -14.38 0.48
N LEU A 102 5.42 -14.81 1.68
CA LEU A 102 6.33 -14.93 2.81
C LEU A 102 6.96 -16.33 2.92
N GLY A 103 6.53 -17.29 2.11
CA GLY A 103 7.08 -18.64 2.11
C GLY A 103 6.75 -19.46 3.35
N MET A 104 5.70 -19.09 4.10
CA MET A 104 5.25 -19.83 5.27
C MET A 104 4.72 -21.21 4.88
N SER A 105 4.91 -22.19 5.76
CA SER A 105 4.20 -23.48 5.62
C SER A 105 2.70 -23.28 5.79
N ARG A 106 1.91 -24.19 5.23
CA ARG A 106 0.45 -24.14 5.38
C ARG A 106 0.02 -24.13 6.84
N LYS A 107 0.65 -24.97 7.66
CA LYS A 107 0.34 -25.08 9.08
C LYS A 107 0.60 -23.75 9.83
N GLU A 108 1.75 -23.13 9.63
CA GLU A 108 2.09 -21.85 10.24
C GLU A 108 1.13 -20.74 9.81
N ALA A 109 0.79 -20.69 8.52
CA ALA A 109 -0.15 -19.70 7.98
C ALA A 109 -1.56 -19.88 8.56
N GLU A 110 -2.03 -21.10 8.70
CA GLU A 110 -3.34 -21.41 9.31
C GLU A 110 -3.36 -21.05 10.80
N GLU A 111 -2.32 -21.37 11.56
CA GLU A 111 -2.19 -20.97 12.97
C GLU A 111 -2.24 -19.45 13.14
N LEU A 112 -1.50 -18.72 12.31
CA LEU A 112 -1.51 -17.27 12.31
C LEU A 112 -2.90 -16.71 11.95
N ALA A 113 -3.57 -17.27 10.96
CA ALA A 113 -4.91 -16.86 10.53
C ALA A 113 -5.92 -17.03 11.67
N PHE A 114 -5.91 -18.14 12.39
CA PHE A 114 -6.78 -18.35 13.54
C PHE A 114 -6.52 -17.37 14.67
N GLN A 115 -5.27 -17.02 14.93
CA GLN A 115 -4.92 -15.98 15.91
C GLN A 115 -5.50 -14.62 15.53
N GLN A 116 -5.51 -14.27 14.25
CA GLN A 116 -6.05 -13.00 13.76
C GLN A 116 -7.58 -12.94 13.79
N LEU A 117 -8.25 -14.09 13.72
CA LEU A 117 -9.72 -14.17 13.76
C LEU A 117 -10.29 -14.13 15.19
N ASP A 118 -9.50 -14.41 16.19
CA ASP A 118 -9.87 -14.29 17.61
C ASP A 118 -9.71 -12.83 18.06
#